data_6e32a829946964a21df19514690af1fb
#
_entry.id   6e32a829946964a21df19514690af1fb
#
_cell.length_a   1.000
_cell.length_b   1.000
_cell.length_c   1.000
_cell.angle_alpha   90.00
_cell.angle_beta   90.00
_cell.angle_gamma   90.00
#
_symmetry.space_group_name_H-M   'P 1'
#
loop_
_entity.id
_entity.type
_entity.pdbx_description
1 polymer ?
#
loop_
_entity_poly.entity_id
_entity_poly.type
_entity_poly.pdbx_seq_one_letter_code
_entity_poly.pdbx_strand_id
1 'polypeptide(L)'
;MKILLVEPKFPVPPKSKNHKDFLPIGLLKLGSMYKASGHRVKLVRGELTKKEILKIGSGRWYVPDEIKITSLFTYWKEHVENCVRHYRNLYPSLKITVGGIYASLMPDDCKRICGVDNVWVGIHPEAEKYEPAYELIEQNPHPLDYQIIHSSRGCPRQCDFCGTWKIEPSFTFKSSIKDEIFKKKVVFYDNNLFMNRNIDDILDELIELKKSGKIRWCESQSGFDGRILLKKPKLANKIKQAGFKSPRIAWDDSFEEANNVKKQIDILLKAGYHRKEIFVFMIYNWDIGFTEMEKKRVKCFKWDVQIADCRNRPLDRTEDNYNPRAYKNGQTEEDYHIHKEAGWTDSLVRQFRKNIRRQNICVRQGFQFYSKDLERMTISKVKIQSMMIHIERIHTKREKKKYLKKMEIDYWFPDEVTYHDTLQGD
;
A
#
# COMPACT_ATOMS: atom_id res chain seq x y z
N MET A 1 -27.37 -1.53 22.94
CA MET A 1 -27.34 -0.36 22.03
C MET A 1 -27.22 -0.83 20.58
N LYS A 2 -27.55 0.03 19.62
CA LYS A 2 -27.39 -0.18 18.17
C LYS A 2 -26.26 0.74 17.68
N ILE A 3 -25.17 0.17 17.22
CA ILE A 3 -23.97 0.91 16.77
C ILE A 3 -23.90 0.87 15.26
N LEU A 4 -23.83 2.04 14.62
CA LEU A 4 -23.59 2.17 13.20
C LEU A 4 -22.09 2.47 12.98
N LEU A 5 -21.40 1.55 12.34
CA LEU A 5 -20.02 1.72 11.87
C LEU A 5 -20.04 2.23 10.45
N VAL A 6 -19.28 3.26 10.13
CA VAL A 6 -19.30 3.90 8.82
C VAL A 6 -17.88 4.06 8.28
N GLU A 7 -17.67 3.56 7.08
CA GLU A 7 -16.50 3.88 6.27
C GLU A 7 -16.93 4.90 5.20
N PRO A 8 -16.38 6.13 5.21
CA PRO A 8 -16.64 7.11 4.15
C PRO A 8 -16.30 6.57 2.76
N LYS A 9 -16.95 7.09 1.72
CA LYS A 9 -16.66 6.73 0.34
C LYS A 9 -15.33 7.34 -0.10
N PHE A 10 -14.23 6.67 0.19
CA PHE A 10 -12.91 7.10 -0.23
C PHE A 10 -12.65 6.83 -1.72
N PRO A 11 -11.83 7.65 -2.42
CA PRO A 11 -11.51 7.50 -3.83
C PRO A 11 -10.46 6.39 -4.08
N VAL A 12 -10.76 5.19 -3.60
CA VAL A 12 -9.88 4.02 -3.77
C VAL A 12 -9.89 3.58 -5.24
N PRO A 13 -8.72 3.43 -5.89
CA PRO A 13 -8.65 3.00 -7.27
C PRO A 13 -9.27 1.60 -7.47
N PRO A 14 -10.24 1.43 -8.38
CA PRO A 14 -10.98 0.16 -8.56
C PRO A 14 -10.11 -1.02 -9.03
N LYS A 15 -8.86 -0.78 -9.44
CA LYS A 15 -7.91 -1.79 -9.92
C LYS A 15 -6.70 -1.97 -8.99
N SER A 16 -6.77 -1.56 -7.75
CA SER A 16 -5.70 -1.83 -6.80
C SER A 16 -5.60 -3.34 -6.55
N LYS A 17 -4.58 -3.98 -7.13
CA LYS A 17 -4.34 -5.42 -6.95
C LYS A 17 -3.91 -5.78 -5.52
N ASN A 18 -3.34 -4.83 -4.81
CA ASN A 18 -2.75 -5.05 -3.48
C ASN A 18 -3.76 -4.83 -2.35
N HIS A 19 -4.86 -4.13 -2.62
CA HIS A 19 -5.85 -3.77 -1.60
C HIS A 19 -7.24 -3.90 -2.20
N LYS A 20 -7.61 -5.13 -2.54
CA LYS A 20 -8.86 -5.38 -3.25
C LYS A 20 -10.06 -4.77 -2.56
N ASP A 21 -10.05 -4.45 -1.33
CA ASP A 21 -11.21 -3.87 -0.67
C ASP A 21 -10.87 -2.99 0.54
N PHE A 22 -9.63 -2.51 0.68
CA PHE A 22 -9.19 -1.68 1.82
C PHE A 22 -10.12 -1.88 3.03
N LEU A 23 -9.93 -3.01 3.71
CA LEU A 23 -10.84 -3.38 4.79
C LEU A 23 -10.69 -2.39 5.94
N PRO A 24 -11.78 -1.83 6.47
CA PRO A 24 -11.73 -0.93 7.62
C PRO A 24 -11.50 -1.74 8.92
N ILE A 25 -10.30 -2.31 9.07
CA ILE A 25 -9.96 -3.24 10.14
C ILE A 25 -10.26 -2.67 11.53
N GLY A 26 -9.99 -1.39 11.75
CA GLY A 26 -10.34 -0.74 13.01
C GLY A 26 -11.84 -0.80 13.31
N LEU A 27 -12.69 -0.54 12.31
CA LEU A 27 -14.14 -0.67 12.47
C LEU A 27 -14.57 -2.13 12.67
N LEU A 28 -13.93 -3.07 11.97
CA LEU A 28 -14.28 -4.49 12.12
C LEU A 28 -13.92 -5.02 13.51
N LYS A 29 -12.80 -4.61 14.08
CA LYS A 29 -12.43 -4.94 15.46
C LYS A 29 -13.37 -4.29 16.48
N LEU A 30 -13.73 -3.02 16.29
CA LEU A 30 -14.78 -2.35 17.07
C LEU A 30 -16.10 -3.12 16.95
N GLY A 31 -16.44 -3.60 15.76
CA GLY A 31 -17.63 -4.41 15.52
C GLY A 31 -17.66 -5.67 16.37
N SER A 32 -16.57 -6.42 16.41
CA SER A 32 -16.44 -7.61 17.27
C SER A 32 -16.55 -7.26 18.75
N MET A 33 -15.85 -6.23 19.20
CA MET A 33 -15.91 -5.76 20.60
C MET A 33 -17.35 -5.40 21.02
N TYR A 34 -18.04 -4.57 20.23
CA TYR A 34 -19.43 -4.19 20.54
C TYR A 34 -20.38 -5.37 20.49
N LYS A 35 -20.23 -6.31 19.56
CA LYS A 35 -21.03 -7.53 19.51
C LYS A 35 -20.80 -8.42 20.74
N ALA A 36 -19.55 -8.60 21.16
CA ALA A 36 -19.21 -9.33 22.39
C ALA A 36 -19.82 -8.70 23.64
N SER A 37 -20.00 -7.36 23.64
CA SER A 37 -20.68 -6.62 24.71
C SER A 37 -22.21 -6.59 24.56
N GLY A 38 -22.80 -7.42 23.69
CA GLY A 38 -24.24 -7.55 23.51
C GLY A 38 -24.89 -6.43 22.69
N HIS A 39 -24.10 -5.61 21.97
CA HIS A 39 -24.64 -4.54 21.12
C HIS A 39 -24.97 -5.07 19.71
N ARG A 40 -25.99 -4.45 19.09
CA ARG A 40 -26.32 -4.70 17.68
C ARG A 40 -25.47 -3.79 16.81
N VAL A 41 -24.69 -4.36 15.88
CA VAL A 41 -23.74 -3.62 15.06
C VAL A 41 -24.11 -3.77 13.59
N LYS A 42 -24.07 -2.66 12.85
CA LYS A 42 -24.09 -2.63 11.38
C LYS A 42 -22.89 -1.86 10.85
N LEU A 43 -22.33 -2.32 9.74
CA LEU A 43 -21.31 -1.61 8.98
C LEU A 43 -21.91 -1.13 7.66
N VAL A 44 -21.63 0.11 7.31
CA VAL A 44 -21.98 0.70 6.02
C VAL A 44 -20.76 1.35 5.38
N ARG A 45 -20.76 1.39 4.05
CA ARG A 45 -19.73 2.06 3.24
C ARG A 45 -20.39 3.17 2.43
N GLY A 46 -19.94 4.40 2.63
CA GLY A 46 -20.47 5.60 2.00
C GLY A 46 -21.67 6.20 2.72
N GLU A 47 -22.27 7.17 2.06
CA GLU A 47 -23.40 7.99 2.55
C GLU A 47 -24.72 7.33 2.14
N LEU A 48 -25.24 6.46 3.01
CA LEU A 48 -26.48 5.73 2.77
C LEU A 48 -27.70 6.51 3.29
N THR A 49 -28.81 6.42 2.55
CA THR A 49 -30.11 6.94 2.98
C THR A 49 -30.67 6.14 4.14
N LYS A 50 -31.62 6.73 4.90
CA LYS A 50 -32.33 5.99 5.96
C LYS A 50 -32.98 4.69 5.46
N LYS A 51 -33.53 4.68 4.25
CA LYS A 51 -34.12 3.48 3.64
C LYS A 51 -33.06 2.38 3.37
N GLU A 52 -31.89 2.75 2.90
CA GLU A 52 -30.79 1.81 2.67
C GLU A 52 -30.26 1.24 3.99
N ILE A 53 -30.06 2.09 5.00
CA ILE A 53 -29.63 1.64 6.34
C ILE A 53 -30.65 0.66 6.94
N LEU A 54 -31.94 0.90 6.75
CA LEU A 54 -33.02 0.02 7.22
C LEU A 54 -32.99 -1.35 6.55
N LYS A 55 -32.60 -1.42 5.26
CA LYS A 55 -32.54 -2.67 4.47
C LYS A 55 -31.31 -3.53 4.82
N ILE A 56 -30.28 -2.96 5.44
CA ILE A 56 -29.10 -3.70 5.85
C ILE A 56 -29.45 -4.61 7.03
N GLY A 57 -29.59 -5.91 6.76
CA GLY A 57 -29.95 -6.93 7.73
C GLY A 57 -31.46 -7.15 7.86
N SER A 58 -31.84 -8.26 8.47
CA SER A 58 -33.19 -8.84 8.54
C SER A 58 -34.30 -7.90 9.03
N GLY A 59 -34.81 -7.04 8.17
CA GLY A 59 -36.21 -6.57 8.17
C GLY A 59 -36.75 -5.72 9.33
N ARG A 60 -36.02 -5.47 10.41
CA ARG A 60 -36.47 -4.60 11.51
C ARG A 60 -35.81 -3.23 11.46
N TRP A 61 -36.58 -2.19 11.74
CA TRP A 61 -36.14 -0.79 11.79
C TRP A 61 -34.85 -0.64 12.62
N TYR A 62 -33.76 -0.28 11.94
CA TYR A 62 -32.46 -0.04 12.57
C TYR A 62 -32.23 1.46 12.66
N VAL A 63 -32.65 2.06 13.79
CA VAL A 63 -32.21 3.42 14.15
C VAL A 63 -31.00 3.25 15.06
N PRO A 64 -29.81 3.75 14.68
CA PRO A 64 -28.64 3.67 15.55
C PRO A 64 -28.81 4.51 16.81
N ASP A 65 -28.11 4.12 17.88
CA ASP A 65 -27.97 4.89 19.11
C ASP A 65 -26.67 5.72 19.08
N GLU A 66 -25.62 5.20 18.40
CA GLU A 66 -24.35 5.89 18.16
C GLU A 66 -23.79 5.58 16.77
N ILE A 67 -22.96 6.51 16.26
CA ILE A 67 -22.28 6.39 14.97
C ILE A 67 -20.77 6.47 15.19
N LYS A 68 -20.01 5.52 14.61
CA LYS A 68 -18.57 5.48 14.60
C LYS A 68 -18.07 5.53 13.16
N ILE A 69 -17.29 6.54 12.80
CA ILE A 69 -16.80 6.78 11.45
C ILE A 69 -15.30 6.59 11.45
N THR A 70 -14.76 5.85 10.47
CA THR A 70 -13.31 5.75 10.27
C THR A 70 -12.80 6.85 9.37
N SER A 71 -11.54 7.23 9.57
CA SER A 71 -10.79 8.10 8.66
C SER A 71 -9.54 7.38 8.16
N LEU A 72 -9.10 7.72 6.95
CA LEU A 72 -7.85 7.23 6.38
C LEU A 72 -6.82 8.36 6.31
N PHE A 73 -6.34 8.67 5.12
CA PHE A 73 -5.29 9.67 4.93
C PHE A 73 -5.78 11.08 5.25
N THR A 74 -4.90 11.93 5.74
CA THR A 74 -5.17 13.35 6.04
C THR A 74 -5.70 14.11 4.82
N TYR A 75 -5.14 13.83 3.64
CA TYR A 75 -5.55 14.44 2.37
C TYR A 75 -6.91 13.94 1.82
N TRP A 76 -7.60 13.07 2.57
CA TRP A 76 -8.97 12.64 2.29
C TRP A 76 -9.96 13.17 3.35
N LYS A 77 -9.59 14.20 4.10
CA LYS A 77 -10.44 14.77 5.14
C LYS A 77 -11.81 15.20 4.63
N GLU A 78 -11.89 15.74 3.40
CA GLU A 78 -13.15 16.17 2.79
C GLU A 78 -14.18 15.02 2.73
N HIS A 79 -13.73 13.81 2.42
CA HIS A 79 -14.63 12.64 2.42
C HIS A 79 -15.17 12.31 3.82
N VAL A 80 -14.34 12.51 4.85
CA VAL A 80 -14.75 12.32 6.25
C VAL A 80 -15.75 13.40 6.65
N GLU A 81 -15.46 14.66 6.33
CA GLU A 81 -16.34 15.80 6.61
C GLU A 81 -17.71 15.63 5.94
N ASN A 82 -17.75 15.30 4.66
CA ASN A 82 -18.97 15.06 3.90
C ASN A 82 -19.78 13.92 4.50
N CYS A 83 -19.13 12.84 4.89
CA CYS A 83 -19.76 11.70 5.54
C CYS A 83 -20.34 12.08 6.91
N VAL A 84 -19.60 12.79 7.75
CA VAL A 84 -20.12 13.27 9.06
C VAL A 84 -21.31 14.20 8.87
N ARG A 85 -21.22 15.16 7.96
CA ARG A 85 -22.30 16.10 7.64
C ARG A 85 -23.56 15.34 7.18
N HIS A 86 -23.40 14.34 6.31
CA HIS A 86 -24.51 13.50 5.87
C HIS A 86 -25.21 12.80 7.03
N TYR A 87 -24.47 12.11 7.89
CA TYR A 87 -25.07 11.37 9.01
C TYR A 87 -25.57 12.28 10.11
N ARG A 88 -24.99 13.46 10.31
CA ARG A 88 -25.52 14.49 11.22
C ARG A 88 -26.88 15.01 10.74
N ASN A 89 -27.05 15.22 9.43
CA ASN A 89 -28.36 15.63 8.86
C ASN A 89 -29.41 14.51 8.99
N LEU A 90 -29.01 13.25 8.86
CA LEU A 90 -29.92 12.13 9.05
C LEU A 90 -30.32 11.90 10.51
N TYR A 91 -29.41 12.16 11.43
CA TYR A 91 -29.52 11.86 12.87
C TYR A 91 -28.93 13.01 13.69
N PRO A 92 -29.62 14.16 13.80
CA PRO A 92 -29.07 15.38 14.40
C PRO A 92 -28.60 15.26 15.85
N SER A 93 -29.25 14.42 16.64
CA SER A 93 -28.98 14.25 18.07
C SER A 93 -28.06 13.08 18.41
N LEU A 94 -27.67 12.26 17.43
CA LEU A 94 -26.84 11.10 17.72
C LEU A 94 -25.37 11.48 17.92
N LYS A 95 -24.74 10.78 18.86
CA LYS A 95 -23.32 10.91 19.10
C LYS A 95 -22.52 10.35 17.94
N ILE A 96 -21.66 11.17 17.33
CA ILE A 96 -20.76 10.78 16.26
C ILE A 96 -19.31 10.82 16.78
N THR A 97 -18.59 9.70 16.65
CA THR A 97 -17.17 9.60 16.95
C THR A 97 -16.41 9.30 15.69
N VAL A 98 -15.34 10.05 15.42
CA VAL A 98 -14.41 9.75 14.31
C VAL A 98 -13.09 9.23 14.88
N GLY A 99 -12.57 8.16 14.28
CA GLY A 99 -11.25 7.58 14.57
C GLY A 99 -10.49 7.27 13.29
N GLY A 100 -9.33 6.63 13.41
CA GLY A 100 -8.47 6.26 12.28
C GLY A 100 -7.32 7.22 12.05
N ILE A 101 -6.65 7.12 10.89
CA ILE A 101 -5.35 7.77 10.65
C ILE A 101 -5.43 9.30 10.70
N TYR A 102 -6.34 9.92 9.93
CA TYR A 102 -6.50 11.37 9.94
C TYR A 102 -6.88 11.90 11.33
N ALA A 103 -7.87 11.27 11.95
CA ALA A 103 -8.32 11.63 13.30
C ALA A 103 -7.18 11.53 14.35
N SER A 104 -6.26 10.58 14.17
CA SER A 104 -5.12 10.40 15.07
C SER A 104 -3.98 11.38 14.83
N LEU A 105 -3.71 11.73 13.57
CA LEU A 105 -2.65 12.67 13.21
C LEU A 105 -3.05 14.14 13.43
N MET A 106 -4.33 14.47 13.25
CA MET A 106 -4.87 15.84 13.29
C MET A 106 -6.18 15.90 14.10
N PRO A 107 -6.17 15.54 15.40
CA PRO A 107 -7.40 15.41 16.18
C PRO A 107 -8.19 16.73 16.31
N ASP A 108 -7.50 17.85 16.51
CA ASP A 108 -8.13 19.16 16.65
C ASP A 108 -8.77 19.64 15.34
N ASP A 109 -8.07 19.41 14.21
CA ASP A 109 -8.61 19.70 12.87
C ASP A 109 -9.84 18.84 12.60
N CYS A 110 -9.76 17.54 12.88
CA CYS A 110 -10.88 16.61 12.71
C CYS A 110 -12.10 17.03 13.57
N LYS A 111 -11.87 17.42 14.82
CA LYS A 111 -12.96 17.88 15.70
C LYS A 111 -13.59 19.17 15.19
N ARG A 112 -12.77 20.13 14.81
CA ARG A 112 -13.22 21.47 14.36
C ARG A 112 -13.98 21.42 13.06
N ILE A 113 -13.44 20.74 12.03
CA ILE A 113 -13.98 20.75 10.67
C ILE A 113 -15.18 19.83 10.53
N CYS A 114 -15.10 18.63 11.11
CA CYS A 114 -16.16 17.65 10.99
C CYS A 114 -17.35 17.93 11.95
N GLY A 115 -17.17 18.76 12.98
CA GLY A 115 -18.23 19.02 13.98
C GLY A 115 -18.66 17.77 14.73
N VAL A 116 -17.70 16.88 15.04
CA VAL A 116 -17.97 15.61 15.72
C VAL A 116 -17.98 15.77 17.23
N ASP A 117 -18.73 14.89 17.91
CA ASP A 117 -18.81 14.93 19.37
C ASP A 117 -17.50 14.44 19.99
N ASN A 118 -16.90 13.40 19.40
CA ASN A 118 -15.63 12.87 19.88
C ASN A 118 -14.67 12.50 18.72
N VAL A 119 -13.39 12.62 19.02
CA VAL A 119 -12.29 12.10 18.19
C VAL A 119 -11.57 11.02 19.00
N TRP A 120 -11.36 9.87 18.35
CA TRP A 120 -10.55 8.79 18.93
C TRP A 120 -9.16 8.81 18.31
N VAL A 121 -8.14 8.97 19.17
CA VAL A 121 -6.73 9.03 18.76
C VAL A 121 -6.07 7.67 19.01
N GLY A 122 -5.32 7.18 18.01
CA GLY A 122 -4.56 5.94 18.11
C GLY A 122 -5.40 4.68 18.01
N ILE A 123 -4.81 3.58 18.49
CA ILE A 123 -5.46 2.25 18.51
C ILE A 123 -6.45 2.19 19.66
N HIS A 124 -7.56 1.49 19.47
CA HIS A 124 -8.52 1.21 20.52
C HIS A 124 -8.08 -0.06 21.29
N PRO A 125 -7.55 0.04 22.54
CA PRO A 125 -6.90 -1.09 23.21
C PRO A 125 -7.81 -2.31 23.38
N GLU A 126 -9.08 -2.08 23.77
CA GLU A 126 -10.03 -3.17 23.94
C GLU A 126 -10.40 -3.83 22.62
N ALA A 127 -10.59 -3.05 21.55
CA ALA A 127 -10.93 -3.59 20.24
C ALA A 127 -9.77 -4.41 19.64
N GLU A 128 -8.52 -4.10 19.98
CA GLU A 128 -7.34 -4.88 19.52
C GLU A 128 -7.33 -6.33 20.05
N LYS A 129 -8.05 -6.63 21.12
CA LYS A 129 -8.17 -7.98 21.69
C LYS A 129 -9.08 -8.89 20.85
N TYR A 130 -9.82 -8.34 19.93
CA TYR A 130 -10.80 -9.07 19.11
C TYR A 130 -10.32 -9.26 17.68
N GLU A 131 -10.71 -10.39 17.09
CA GLU A 131 -10.59 -10.59 15.65
C GLU A 131 -11.57 -9.67 14.89
N PRO A 132 -11.23 -9.26 13.65
CA PRO A 132 -12.13 -8.44 12.85
C PRO A 132 -13.45 -9.17 12.53
N ALA A 133 -14.57 -8.50 12.69
CA ALA A 133 -15.93 -8.99 12.37
C ALA A 133 -16.13 -9.03 10.83
N TYR A 134 -15.50 -9.95 10.14
CA TYR A 134 -15.55 -10.05 8.66
C TYR A 134 -16.96 -10.24 8.13
N GLU A 135 -17.84 -10.88 8.91
CA GLU A 135 -19.25 -11.09 8.54
C GLU A 135 -20.03 -9.79 8.35
N LEU A 136 -19.55 -8.66 8.88
CA LEU A 136 -20.14 -7.35 8.63
C LEU A 136 -19.92 -6.88 7.17
N ILE A 137 -18.94 -7.44 6.47
CA ILE A 137 -18.60 -7.12 5.07
C ILE A 137 -19.05 -8.25 4.14
N GLU A 138 -19.05 -9.49 4.59
CA GLU A 138 -19.34 -10.69 3.80
C GLU A 138 -20.79 -10.79 3.31
N GLN A 139 -21.59 -9.74 3.42
CA GLN A 139 -22.92 -9.65 2.82
C GLN A 139 -22.91 -9.65 1.28
N ASN A 140 -21.73 -9.72 0.67
CA ASN A 140 -21.54 -9.90 -0.77
C ASN A 140 -21.54 -11.39 -1.16
N PRO A 141 -22.00 -11.75 -2.38
CA PRO A 141 -22.02 -13.16 -2.86
C PRO A 141 -20.62 -13.82 -2.95
N HIS A 142 -19.55 -13.06 -2.75
CA HIS A 142 -18.18 -13.57 -2.74
C HIS A 142 -17.51 -13.33 -1.39
N PRO A 143 -17.45 -14.36 -0.53
CA PRO A 143 -16.77 -14.24 0.77
C PRO A 143 -15.29 -13.90 0.55
N LEU A 144 -14.75 -13.09 1.45
CA LEU A 144 -13.31 -12.77 1.46
C LEU A 144 -12.50 -14.07 1.58
N ASP A 145 -11.55 -14.27 0.67
CA ASP A 145 -10.69 -15.45 0.65
C ASP A 145 -9.38 -15.26 1.43
N TYR A 146 -9.24 -14.11 2.12
CA TYR A 146 -8.08 -13.77 2.95
C TYR A 146 -8.50 -13.16 4.28
N GLN A 147 -7.57 -13.13 5.23
CA GLN A 147 -7.67 -12.38 6.49
C GLN A 147 -6.49 -11.43 6.63
N ILE A 148 -6.71 -10.37 7.42
CA ILE A 148 -5.66 -9.45 7.84
C ILE A 148 -5.31 -9.76 9.29
N ILE A 149 -4.01 -9.82 9.59
CA ILE A 149 -3.49 -10.10 10.92
C ILE A 149 -2.39 -9.11 11.28
N HIS A 150 -2.21 -8.91 12.58
CA HIS A 150 -1.09 -8.18 13.15
C HIS A 150 -0.38 -9.09 14.15
N SER A 151 0.90 -9.38 13.94
CA SER A 151 1.75 -10.02 14.95
C SER A 151 2.38 -9.00 15.88
N SER A 152 2.44 -7.73 15.44
CA SER A 152 2.94 -6.60 16.21
C SER A 152 2.20 -5.32 15.84
N ARG A 153 2.21 -4.33 16.76
CA ARG A 153 1.67 -2.98 16.56
C ARG A 153 2.72 -1.95 16.90
N GLY A 154 2.67 -0.81 16.19
CA GLY A 154 3.68 0.21 16.27
C GLY A 154 4.96 -0.15 15.49
N CYS A 155 5.94 0.72 15.55
CA CYS A 155 7.27 0.49 14.99
C CYS A 155 8.30 1.29 15.76
N PRO A 156 9.40 0.68 16.24
CA PRO A 156 10.45 1.41 16.96
C PRO A 156 11.32 2.28 16.05
N ARG A 157 11.12 2.20 14.72
CA ARG A 157 11.73 3.12 13.75
C ARG A 157 10.90 4.41 13.71
N GLN A 158 11.53 5.53 13.93
CA GLN A 158 10.89 6.85 13.87
C GLN A 158 11.31 7.56 12.58
N CYS A 159 10.96 6.96 11.43
CA CYS A 159 11.26 7.57 10.13
C CYS A 159 10.44 8.86 9.97
N ASP A 160 11.07 9.95 9.51
CA ASP A 160 10.48 11.29 9.45
C ASP A 160 9.23 11.37 8.56
N PHE A 161 9.21 10.61 7.48
CA PHE A 161 8.08 10.52 6.56
C PHE A 161 6.92 9.64 7.06
N CYS A 162 7.09 8.91 8.18
CA CYS A 162 6.17 7.86 8.59
C CYS A 162 5.27 8.31 9.75
N GLY A 163 3.95 8.16 9.60
CA GLY A 163 2.98 8.47 10.66
C GLY A 163 2.81 7.40 11.73
N THR A 164 3.38 6.20 11.53
CA THR A 164 3.14 5.06 12.44
C THR A 164 3.49 5.37 13.88
N TRP A 165 4.68 5.88 14.16
CA TRP A 165 5.13 6.16 15.50
C TRP A 165 4.37 7.31 16.19
N LYS A 166 3.69 8.17 15.42
CA LYS A 166 2.79 9.21 15.93
C LYS A 166 1.43 8.64 16.34
N ILE A 167 0.94 7.66 15.58
CA ILE A 167 -0.38 7.04 15.80
C ILE A 167 -0.28 5.88 16.79
N GLU A 168 0.80 5.10 16.71
CA GLU A 168 1.10 3.90 17.50
C GLU A 168 2.47 4.08 18.20
N PRO A 169 2.57 4.95 19.22
CA PRO A 169 3.85 5.30 19.85
C PRO A 169 4.47 4.14 20.62
N SER A 170 3.66 3.18 21.04
CA SER A 170 4.13 2.00 21.77
C SER A 170 4.28 0.83 20.83
N PHE A 171 5.43 0.13 20.93
CA PHE A 171 5.65 -1.11 20.19
C PHE A 171 5.22 -2.30 21.04
N THR A 172 4.24 -3.05 20.55
CA THR A 172 3.75 -4.29 21.17
C THR A 172 3.82 -5.45 20.18
N PHE A 173 3.96 -6.68 20.68
CA PHE A 173 4.06 -7.86 19.83
C PHE A 173 3.48 -9.09 20.52
N LYS A 174 3.01 -10.02 19.72
CA LYS A 174 2.47 -11.32 20.15
C LYS A 174 3.58 -12.36 20.16
N SER A 175 3.43 -13.35 21.04
CA SER A 175 4.30 -14.53 21.04
C SER A 175 3.85 -15.60 20.06
N SER A 176 2.55 -15.67 19.76
CA SER A 176 1.95 -16.62 18.81
C SER A 176 0.79 -15.94 18.06
N ILE A 177 0.49 -16.44 16.87
CA ILE A 177 -0.65 -16.05 16.04
C ILE A 177 -1.42 -17.27 15.50
N LYS A 178 -1.01 -18.46 15.89
CA LYS A 178 -1.48 -19.75 15.33
C LYS A 178 -3.00 -19.90 15.43
N ASP A 179 -3.57 -19.54 16.57
CA ASP A 179 -5.00 -19.68 16.84
C ASP A 179 -5.86 -18.60 16.17
N GLU A 180 -5.24 -17.49 15.78
CA GLU A 180 -5.93 -16.42 15.07
C GLU A 180 -6.12 -16.71 13.57
N ILE A 181 -5.44 -17.76 13.03
CA ILE A 181 -5.45 -18.04 11.59
C ILE A 181 -6.55 -19.03 11.24
N PHE A 182 -7.53 -18.55 10.47
CA PHE A 182 -8.68 -19.32 10.01
C PHE A 182 -8.90 -19.29 8.49
N LYS A 183 -8.23 -18.39 7.75
CA LYS A 183 -8.29 -18.32 6.28
C LYS A 183 -6.99 -18.78 5.63
N LYS A 184 -7.12 -19.34 4.41
CA LYS A 184 -5.96 -19.88 3.66
C LYS A 184 -4.98 -18.82 3.15
N LYS A 185 -5.38 -17.56 3.11
CA LYS A 185 -4.55 -16.44 2.69
C LYS A 185 -4.44 -15.45 3.85
N VAL A 186 -3.23 -15.12 4.23
CA VAL A 186 -2.96 -14.27 5.39
C VAL A 186 -2.16 -13.04 4.96
N VAL A 187 -2.69 -11.86 5.25
CA VAL A 187 -2.07 -10.58 4.96
C VAL A 187 -1.66 -9.92 6.27
N PHE A 188 -0.37 -9.70 6.42
CA PHE A 188 0.21 -9.05 7.60
C PHE A 188 0.18 -7.54 7.42
N TYR A 189 -0.46 -6.85 8.35
CA TYR A 189 -0.50 -5.39 8.43
C TYR A 189 0.43 -4.85 9.53
N ASP A 190 1.40 -5.68 9.95
CA ASP A 190 2.47 -5.22 10.83
C ASP A 190 3.20 -4.02 10.19
N ASN A 191 3.48 -3.00 10.97
CA ASN A 191 4.26 -1.86 10.50
C ASN A 191 5.74 -2.24 10.25
N ASN A 192 6.26 -3.22 11.01
CA ASN A 192 7.57 -3.84 10.81
C ASN A 192 7.58 -5.26 11.38
N LEU A 193 7.18 -6.23 10.56
CA LEU A 193 7.03 -7.63 10.95
C LEU A 193 8.31 -8.21 11.60
N PHE A 194 9.49 -7.90 11.05
CA PHE A 194 10.76 -8.44 11.56
C PHE A 194 11.22 -7.87 12.91
N MET A 195 10.59 -6.80 13.39
CA MET A 195 10.86 -6.27 14.72
C MET A 195 10.16 -7.05 15.83
N ASN A 196 9.19 -7.91 15.53
CA ASN A 196 8.62 -8.80 16.53
C ASN A 196 9.73 -9.66 17.13
N ARG A 197 9.88 -9.66 18.47
CA ARG A 197 10.95 -10.39 19.16
C ARG A 197 10.81 -11.90 18.99
N ASN A 198 9.59 -12.38 18.82
CA ASN A 198 9.26 -13.80 18.62
C ASN A 198 9.12 -14.15 17.12
N ILE A 199 9.71 -13.37 16.22
CA ILE A 199 9.54 -13.55 14.76
C ILE A 199 9.95 -14.96 14.29
N ASP A 200 10.98 -15.53 14.91
CA ASP A 200 11.44 -16.88 14.57
C ASP A 200 10.36 -17.93 14.87
N ASP A 201 9.70 -17.86 16.04
CA ASP A 201 8.64 -18.76 16.46
C ASP A 201 7.37 -18.58 15.61
N ILE A 202 6.99 -17.31 15.35
CA ILE A 202 5.86 -16.98 14.47
C ILE A 202 6.06 -17.56 13.06
N LEU A 203 7.27 -17.44 12.52
CA LEU A 203 7.56 -18.00 11.20
C LEU A 203 7.54 -19.52 11.21
N ASP A 204 7.98 -20.17 12.29
CA ASP A 204 7.90 -21.63 12.45
C ASP A 204 6.44 -22.10 12.53
N GLU A 205 5.57 -21.41 13.29
CA GLU A 205 4.12 -21.65 13.29
C GLU A 205 3.51 -21.54 11.88
N LEU A 206 3.86 -20.50 11.12
CA LEU A 206 3.37 -20.32 9.75
C LEU A 206 3.88 -21.42 8.80
N ILE A 207 5.10 -21.90 8.99
CA ILE A 207 5.66 -23.03 8.22
C ILE A 207 4.86 -24.31 8.49
N GLU A 208 4.52 -24.61 9.76
CA GLU A 208 3.68 -25.74 10.14
C GLU A 208 2.28 -25.62 9.52
N LEU A 209 1.64 -24.46 9.64
CA LEU A 209 0.33 -24.20 9.05
C LEU A 209 0.34 -24.30 7.52
N LYS A 210 1.46 -23.94 6.90
CA LYS A 210 1.65 -24.10 5.45
C LYS A 210 1.80 -25.56 5.06
N LYS A 211 2.60 -26.35 5.79
CA LYS A 211 2.79 -27.78 5.57
C LYS A 211 1.48 -28.56 5.75
N SER A 212 0.68 -28.22 6.76
CA SER A 212 -0.62 -28.84 7.00
C SER A 212 -1.73 -28.40 6.01
N GLY A 213 -1.45 -27.45 5.11
CA GLY A 213 -2.43 -26.94 4.16
C GLY A 213 -3.46 -25.98 4.77
N LYS A 214 -3.34 -25.61 6.05
CA LYS A 214 -4.22 -24.64 6.71
C LYS A 214 -4.05 -23.25 6.10
N ILE A 215 -2.82 -22.85 5.71
CA ILE A 215 -2.56 -21.67 4.92
C ILE A 215 -2.01 -22.00 3.53
N ARG A 216 -2.33 -21.14 2.55
CA ARG A 216 -1.85 -21.27 1.17
C ARG A 216 -0.69 -20.34 0.89
N TRP A 217 -0.79 -19.07 1.31
CA TRP A 217 0.23 -18.06 1.18
C TRP A 217 0.06 -16.93 2.21
N CYS A 218 1.17 -16.22 2.42
CA CYS A 218 1.24 -15.00 3.23
C CYS A 218 1.72 -13.81 2.39
N GLU A 219 1.38 -12.61 2.82
CA GLU A 219 1.88 -11.35 2.29
C GLU A 219 2.15 -10.37 3.44
N SER A 220 3.29 -9.65 3.40
CA SER A 220 3.55 -8.52 4.30
C SER A 220 3.32 -7.22 3.54
N GLN A 221 2.36 -6.40 3.98
CA GLN A 221 2.03 -5.14 3.30
C GLN A 221 3.14 -4.10 3.45
N SER A 222 3.73 -3.99 4.63
CA SER A 222 4.84 -3.07 4.90
C SER A 222 6.20 -3.59 4.41
N GLY A 223 6.25 -4.83 3.90
CA GLY A 223 7.48 -5.47 3.49
C GLY A 223 8.32 -5.97 4.67
N PHE A 224 9.63 -6.06 4.46
CA PHE A 224 10.59 -6.60 5.42
C PHE A 224 11.72 -5.60 5.65
N ASP A 225 12.11 -5.39 6.90
CA ASP A 225 13.25 -4.54 7.26
C ASP A 225 14.56 -5.21 6.78
N GLY A 226 15.13 -4.69 5.70
CA GLY A 226 16.33 -5.23 5.08
C GLY A 226 17.57 -5.19 5.98
N ARG A 227 17.62 -4.25 6.95
CA ARG A 227 18.71 -4.17 7.93
C ARG A 227 18.69 -5.35 8.90
N ILE A 228 17.50 -5.85 9.24
CA ILE A 228 17.34 -7.07 10.04
C ILE A 228 17.69 -8.29 9.20
N LEU A 229 17.30 -8.30 7.93
CA LEU A 229 17.62 -9.39 7.00
C LEU A 229 19.14 -9.55 6.82
N LEU A 230 19.91 -8.44 6.76
CA LEU A 230 21.39 -8.48 6.73
C LEU A 230 21.97 -9.11 8.00
N LYS A 231 21.38 -8.84 9.17
CA LYS A 231 21.84 -9.38 10.46
C LYS A 231 21.40 -10.84 10.67
N LYS A 232 20.22 -11.20 10.17
CA LYS A 232 19.60 -12.52 10.33
C LYS A 232 19.18 -13.10 8.97
N PRO A 233 20.12 -13.47 8.09
CA PRO A 233 19.79 -13.89 6.71
C PRO A 233 18.93 -15.16 6.64
N LYS A 234 18.95 -16.00 7.69
CA LYS A 234 18.10 -17.20 7.79
C LYS A 234 16.59 -16.89 7.75
N LEU A 235 16.18 -15.67 8.14
CA LEU A 235 14.77 -15.26 8.05
C LEU A 235 14.24 -15.31 6.60
N ALA A 236 15.09 -15.09 5.60
CA ALA A 236 14.68 -15.20 4.19
C ALA A 236 14.18 -16.61 3.83
N ASN A 237 14.86 -17.65 4.32
CA ASN A 237 14.42 -19.02 4.11
C ASN A 237 13.09 -19.29 4.83
N LYS A 238 12.95 -18.82 6.08
CA LYS A 238 11.72 -18.99 6.86
C LYS A 238 10.52 -18.30 6.20
N ILE A 239 10.64 -17.05 5.75
CA ILE A 239 9.52 -16.38 5.06
C ILE A 239 9.16 -17.05 3.73
N LYS A 240 10.14 -17.62 3.00
CA LYS A 240 9.85 -18.40 1.79
C LYS A 240 9.10 -19.68 2.12
N GLN A 241 9.53 -20.43 3.13
CA GLN A 241 8.88 -21.67 3.60
C GLN A 241 7.49 -21.40 4.17
N ALA A 242 7.29 -20.32 4.91
CA ALA A 242 5.98 -19.86 5.40
C ALA A 242 5.02 -19.41 4.27
N GLY A 243 5.53 -19.29 3.04
CA GLY A 243 4.73 -18.99 1.87
C GLY A 243 4.52 -17.50 1.61
N PHE A 244 5.35 -16.63 2.17
CA PHE A 244 5.32 -15.20 1.81
C PHE A 244 5.64 -15.00 0.34
N LYS A 245 4.82 -14.20 -0.31
CA LYS A 245 4.95 -13.83 -1.73
C LYS A 245 5.35 -12.38 -1.88
N SER A 246 5.96 -12.08 -3.03
CA SER A 246 6.30 -10.72 -3.44
C SER A 246 7.02 -9.94 -2.33
N PRO A 247 8.18 -10.46 -1.83
CA PRO A 247 8.89 -9.82 -0.74
C PRO A 247 9.28 -8.40 -1.14
N ARG A 248 9.06 -7.46 -0.21
CA ARG A 248 9.37 -6.04 -0.37
C ARG A 248 10.45 -5.65 0.63
N ILE A 249 11.48 -4.95 0.18
CA ILE A 249 12.52 -4.34 1.02
C ILE A 249 12.59 -2.85 0.71
N ALA A 250 12.94 -2.00 1.69
CA ALA A 250 12.99 -0.57 1.49
C ALA A 250 14.39 -0.08 1.06
N TRP A 251 14.40 0.91 0.18
CA TRP A 251 15.59 1.69 -0.14
C TRP A 251 15.24 3.19 -0.03
N ASP A 252 15.01 3.64 1.21
CA ASP A 252 14.64 5.01 1.50
C ASP A 252 15.88 5.91 1.66
N ASP A 253 17.03 5.35 2.03
CA ASP A 253 18.32 6.03 2.19
C ASP A 253 18.97 6.39 0.84
N SER A 254 20.12 7.10 0.89
CA SER A 254 20.85 7.57 -0.28
C SER A 254 21.30 6.43 -1.22
N PHE A 255 21.82 6.84 -2.38
CA PHE A 255 22.36 5.89 -3.38
C PHE A 255 23.56 5.09 -2.86
N GLU A 256 24.27 5.59 -1.84
CA GLU A 256 25.41 4.91 -1.21
C GLU A 256 25.05 3.56 -0.62
N GLU A 257 23.81 3.40 -0.16
CA GLU A 257 23.27 2.15 0.37
C GLU A 257 23.04 1.06 -0.69
N ALA A 258 23.31 1.33 -1.96
CA ALA A 258 23.09 0.39 -3.08
C ALA A 258 23.69 -1.01 -2.83
N ASN A 259 24.89 -1.08 -2.24
CA ASN A 259 25.55 -2.35 -1.95
C ASN A 259 24.82 -3.15 -0.86
N ASN A 260 24.29 -2.48 0.16
CA ASN A 260 23.52 -3.13 1.22
C ASN A 260 22.19 -3.63 0.69
N VAL A 261 21.49 -2.84 -0.12
CA VAL A 261 20.25 -3.25 -0.78
C VAL A 261 20.50 -4.45 -1.71
N LYS A 262 21.61 -4.45 -2.46
CA LYS A 262 21.99 -5.58 -3.30
C LYS A 262 22.22 -6.86 -2.48
N LYS A 263 22.91 -6.78 -1.33
CA LYS A 263 23.09 -7.92 -0.42
C LYS A 263 21.74 -8.45 0.09
N GLN A 264 20.78 -7.57 0.43
CA GLN A 264 19.44 -7.98 0.85
C GLN A 264 18.72 -8.74 -0.28
N ILE A 265 18.80 -8.26 -1.53
CA ILE A 265 18.26 -8.95 -2.70
C ILE A 265 18.90 -10.33 -2.84
N ASP A 266 20.23 -10.42 -2.72
CA ASP A 266 20.95 -11.69 -2.86
C ASP A 266 20.56 -12.71 -1.78
N ILE A 267 20.29 -12.26 -0.56
CA ILE A 267 19.77 -13.10 0.52
C ILE A 267 18.38 -13.67 0.13
N LEU A 268 17.50 -12.85 -0.41
CA LEU A 268 16.17 -13.31 -0.87
C LEU A 268 16.30 -14.29 -2.05
N LEU A 269 17.22 -14.03 -2.99
CA LEU A 269 17.48 -14.93 -4.12
C LEU A 269 17.99 -16.31 -3.65
N LYS A 270 18.94 -16.31 -2.69
CA LYS A 270 19.45 -17.55 -2.07
C LYS A 270 18.35 -18.33 -1.35
N ALA A 271 17.34 -17.67 -0.82
CA ALA A 271 16.16 -18.30 -0.21
C ALA A 271 15.16 -18.85 -1.24
N GLY A 272 15.42 -18.71 -2.55
CA GLY A 272 14.59 -19.25 -3.62
C GLY A 272 13.51 -18.32 -4.15
N TYR A 273 13.57 -17.01 -3.87
CA TYR A 273 12.74 -16.04 -4.58
C TYR A 273 13.28 -15.76 -5.98
N HIS A 274 12.39 -15.55 -6.94
CA HIS A 274 12.78 -15.09 -8.26
C HIS A 274 12.98 -13.58 -8.28
N ARG A 275 13.93 -13.07 -9.09
CA ARG A 275 14.20 -11.63 -9.19
C ARG A 275 12.94 -10.80 -9.42
N LYS A 276 12.10 -11.22 -10.37
CA LYS A 276 10.85 -10.55 -10.73
C LYS A 276 9.76 -10.56 -9.63
N GLU A 277 9.92 -11.37 -8.59
CA GLU A 277 9.03 -11.39 -7.42
C GLU A 277 9.44 -10.38 -6.34
N ILE A 278 10.70 -9.90 -6.38
CA ILE A 278 11.26 -8.99 -5.38
C ILE A 278 10.91 -7.55 -5.75
N PHE A 279 10.41 -6.81 -4.75
CA PHE A 279 10.13 -5.39 -4.89
C PHE A 279 11.04 -4.57 -3.98
N VAL A 280 11.50 -3.43 -4.50
CA VAL A 280 12.20 -2.42 -3.72
C VAL A 280 11.26 -1.23 -3.53
N PHE A 281 10.87 -0.95 -2.29
CA PHE A 281 10.16 0.28 -1.96
C PHE A 281 11.08 1.48 -2.14
N MET A 282 10.58 2.51 -2.78
CA MET A 282 11.26 3.79 -2.93
C MET A 282 10.28 4.93 -2.64
N ILE A 283 10.59 5.73 -1.64
CA ILE A 283 9.89 6.98 -1.39
C ILE A 283 10.47 8.05 -2.30
N TYR A 284 9.63 8.73 -3.06
CA TYR A 284 10.04 9.82 -3.96
C TYR A 284 9.19 11.08 -3.69
N ASN A 285 9.57 12.21 -4.27
CA ASN A 285 9.03 13.50 -3.89
C ASN A 285 9.31 13.77 -2.39
N TRP A 286 10.55 13.50 -1.99
CA TRP A 286 11.08 13.57 -0.64
C TRP A 286 12.55 14.03 -0.70
N ASP A 287 13.30 13.97 0.39
CA ASP A 287 14.66 14.51 0.55
C ASP A 287 15.69 14.13 -0.52
N ILE A 288 15.50 13.02 -1.21
CA ILE A 288 16.38 12.59 -2.30
C ILE A 288 15.88 13.15 -3.63
N GLY A 289 16.73 13.88 -4.34
CA GLY A 289 16.38 14.51 -5.60
C GLY A 289 16.22 13.53 -6.77
N PHE A 290 15.57 14.00 -7.82
CA PHE A 290 15.20 13.21 -9.01
C PHE A 290 16.35 12.43 -9.63
N THR A 291 17.51 13.07 -9.83
CA THR A 291 18.67 12.43 -10.50
C THR A 291 19.19 11.22 -9.72
N GLU A 292 19.26 11.32 -8.40
CA GLU A 292 19.69 10.22 -7.55
C GLU A 292 18.63 9.10 -7.52
N MET A 293 17.37 9.45 -7.45
CA MET A 293 16.26 8.49 -7.55
C MET A 293 16.29 7.73 -8.89
N GLU A 294 16.60 8.40 -10.00
CA GLU A 294 16.81 7.75 -11.29
C GLU A 294 18.01 6.80 -11.30
N LYS A 295 19.14 7.14 -10.62
CA LYS A 295 20.25 6.23 -10.43
C LYS A 295 19.83 4.97 -9.67
N LYS A 296 19.04 5.11 -8.60
CA LYS A 296 18.49 4.00 -7.82
C LYS A 296 17.56 3.14 -8.69
N ARG A 297 16.67 3.77 -9.48
CA ARG A 297 15.81 3.08 -10.44
C ARG A 297 16.60 2.24 -11.43
N VAL A 298 17.62 2.81 -12.05
CA VAL A 298 18.50 2.13 -13.01
C VAL A 298 19.21 0.93 -12.36
N LYS A 299 19.66 1.05 -11.11
CA LYS A 299 20.23 -0.08 -10.37
C LYS A 299 19.23 -1.22 -10.19
N CYS A 300 18.00 -0.93 -9.81
CA CYS A 300 16.95 -1.95 -9.68
C CYS A 300 16.67 -2.65 -11.02
N PHE A 301 16.69 -1.92 -12.14
CA PHE A 301 16.56 -2.53 -13.46
C PHE A 301 17.72 -3.50 -13.75
N LYS A 302 18.96 -3.08 -13.49
CA LYS A 302 20.15 -3.92 -13.66
C LYS A 302 20.17 -5.15 -12.75
N TRP A 303 19.47 -5.10 -11.61
CA TRP A 303 19.29 -6.24 -10.71
C TRP A 303 18.09 -7.11 -11.08
N ASP A 304 17.31 -6.71 -12.10
CA ASP A 304 16.11 -7.37 -12.59
C ASP A 304 15.02 -7.49 -11.50
N VAL A 305 14.88 -6.47 -10.65
CA VAL A 305 13.86 -6.39 -9.60
C VAL A 305 12.88 -5.26 -9.85
N GLN A 306 11.66 -5.41 -9.35
CA GLN A 306 10.61 -4.41 -9.47
C GLN A 306 10.74 -3.32 -8.42
N ILE A 307 10.13 -2.17 -8.68
CA ILE A 307 10.05 -1.06 -7.74
C ILE A 307 8.60 -0.88 -7.31
N ALA A 308 8.37 -0.72 -6.01
CA ALA A 308 7.12 -0.22 -5.46
C ALA A 308 7.31 1.25 -5.09
N ASP A 309 6.76 2.14 -5.92
CA ASP A 309 6.90 3.58 -5.76
C ASP A 309 5.90 4.13 -4.74
N CYS A 310 6.42 4.86 -3.76
CA CYS A 310 5.66 5.55 -2.73
C CYS A 310 5.88 7.06 -2.87
N ARG A 311 4.88 7.81 -3.36
CA ARG A 311 4.97 9.27 -3.40
C ARG A 311 4.79 9.82 -1.99
N ASN A 312 5.75 10.61 -1.51
CA ASN A 312 5.61 11.30 -0.23
C ASN A 312 4.45 12.30 -0.27
N ARG A 313 3.73 12.35 0.81
CA ARG A 313 2.77 13.38 1.19
C ARG A 313 2.98 13.72 2.65
N PRO A 314 3.15 14.98 3.01
CA PRO A 314 3.27 15.38 4.41
C PRO A 314 2.09 14.88 5.24
N LEU A 315 2.35 14.54 6.49
CA LEU A 315 1.34 13.96 7.38
C LEU A 315 0.24 14.95 7.79
N ASP A 316 0.50 16.23 7.62
CA ASP A 316 -0.40 17.35 7.85
C ASP A 316 -1.09 17.87 6.57
N ARG A 317 -0.79 17.28 5.42
CA ARG A 317 -1.42 17.67 4.16
C ARG A 317 -2.87 17.22 4.13
N THR A 318 -3.79 18.18 4.01
CA THR A 318 -5.24 17.93 4.04
C THR A 318 -5.90 17.86 2.67
N GLU A 319 -5.14 18.15 1.60
CA GLU A 319 -5.61 18.16 0.21
C GLU A 319 -4.56 17.52 -0.69
N ASP A 320 -4.97 16.72 -1.67
CA ASP A 320 -4.08 16.18 -2.68
C ASP A 320 -4.88 15.72 -3.92
N ASN A 321 -5.02 16.61 -4.88
CA ASN A 321 -5.69 16.36 -6.15
C ASN A 321 -4.74 15.77 -7.22
N TYR A 322 -3.56 15.30 -6.84
CA TYR A 322 -2.60 14.71 -7.77
C TYR A 322 -3.20 13.59 -8.61
N ASN A 323 -3.22 13.78 -9.92
CA ASN A 323 -3.65 12.78 -10.89
C ASN A 323 -2.46 12.30 -11.75
N PRO A 324 -1.95 11.09 -11.54
CA PRO A 324 -0.81 10.58 -12.29
C PRO A 324 -1.15 10.16 -13.72
N ARG A 325 -2.45 10.01 -14.07
CA ARG A 325 -2.90 9.44 -15.35
C ARG A 325 -3.31 10.47 -16.38
N ALA A 326 -3.80 11.60 -15.93
CA ALA A 326 -4.27 12.64 -16.81
C ALA A 326 -3.65 13.96 -16.40
N TYR A 327 -3.16 14.70 -17.39
CA TYR A 327 -2.88 16.10 -17.22
C TYR A 327 -4.22 16.81 -17.10
N LYS A 328 -4.54 17.34 -15.93
CA LYS A 328 -5.71 18.21 -15.78
C LYS A 328 -5.27 19.62 -16.09
N ASN A 329 -5.83 20.22 -17.15
CA ASN A 329 -5.67 21.64 -17.39
C ASN A 329 -6.07 22.42 -16.13
N GLY A 330 -5.19 23.32 -15.68
CA GLY A 330 -5.41 24.13 -14.48
C GLY A 330 -5.01 23.50 -13.15
N GLN A 331 -4.51 22.25 -13.13
CA GLN A 331 -3.94 21.68 -11.89
C GLN A 331 -2.62 22.41 -11.57
N THR A 332 -2.51 22.96 -10.37
CA THR A 332 -1.33 23.68 -9.87
C THR A 332 -0.60 22.86 -8.81
N GLU A 333 0.62 23.29 -8.42
CA GLU A 333 1.35 22.69 -7.30
C GLU A 333 0.63 22.86 -5.95
N GLU A 334 -0.29 23.81 -5.86
CA GLU A 334 -1.11 24.04 -4.66
C GLU A 334 -2.16 22.94 -4.46
N ASP A 335 -2.61 22.30 -5.56
CA ASP A 335 -3.57 21.20 -5.53
C ASP A 335 -2.98 19.92 -4.92
N TYR A 336 -1.64 19.80 -4.87
CA TYR A 336 -0.94 18.66 -4.31
C TYR A 336 0.49 19.04 -3.88
N HIS A 337 1.07 18.19 -3.04
CA HIS A 337 2.40 18.45 -2.48
C HIS A 337 3.53 18.13 -3.44
N ILE A 338 4.47 19.07 -3.55
CA ILE A 338 5.78 18.93 -4.21
C ILE A 338 6.88 19.31 -3.22
N HIS A 339 7.85 18.42 -3.02
CA HIS A 339 9.02 18.66 -2.15
C HIS A 339 10.07 19.50 -2.90
N LYS A 340 9.92 20.83 -2.83
CA LYS A 340 10.73 21.78 -3.59
C LYS A 340 12.17 21.86 -3.09
N GLU A 341 12.40 21.63 -1.80
CA GLU A 341 13.71 21.69 -1.15
C GLU A 341 14.69 20.67 -1.74
N ALA A 342 14.21 19.50 -2.12
CA ALA A 342 15.02 18.49 -2.84
C ALA A 342 14.97 18.63 -4.37
N GLY A 343 14.50 19.77 -4.87
CA GLY A 343 14.45 20.08 -6.30
C GLY A 343 13.38 19.34 -7.09
N TRP A 344 12.34 18.79 -6.43
CA TRP A 344 11.21 18.21 -7.13
C TRP A 344 10.31 19.27 -7.76
N THR A 345 9.76 18.91 -8.92
CA THR A 345 8.73 19.68 -9.64
C THR A 345 7.60 18.72 -10.05
N ASP A 346 6.44 19.26 -10.43
CA ASP A 346 5.33 18.45 -10.96
C ASP A 346 5.79 17.51 -12.08
N SER A 347 6.51 18.06 -13.03
CA SER A 347 7.04 17.31 -14.15
C SER A 347 7.94 16.14 -13.72
N LEU A 348 8.85 16.36 -12.79
CA LEU A 348 9.77 15.33 -12.28
C LEU A 348 9.03 14.25 -11.50
N VAL A 349 8.05 14.62 -10.67
CA VAL A 349 7.20 13.66 -9.94
C VAL A 349 6.45 12.74 -10.92
N ARG A 350 5.85 13.31 -11.98
CA ARG A 350 5.14 12.54 -13.01
C ARG A 350 6.09 11.67 -13.84
N GLN A 351 7.24 12.23 -14.21
CA GLN A 351 8.24 11.52 -15.00
C GLN A 351 8.80 10.33 -14.24
N PHE A 352 9.17 10.49 -12.97
CA PHE A 352 9.71 9.39 -12.16
C PHE A 352 8.71 8.23 -12.05
N ARG A 353 7.45 8.52 -11.76
CA ARG A 353 6.39 7.51 -11.73
C ARG A 353 6.18 6.82 -13.08
N LYS A 354 6.22 7.59 -14.19
CA LYS A 354 6.14 7.03 -15.55
C LYS A 354 7.30 6.09 -15.85
N ASN A 355 8.52 6.48 -15.43
CA ASN A 355 9.73 5.67 -15.61
C ASN A 355 9.66 4.35 -14.83
N ILE A 356 9.26 4.39 -13.56
CA ILE A 356 9.07 3.16 -12.75
C ILE A 356 8.04 2.24 -13.39
N ARG A 357 6.88 2.77 -13.80
CA ARG A 357 5.85 1.95 -14.46
C ARG A 357 6.38 1.25 -15.70
N ARG A 358 7.08 1.98 -16.59
CA ARG A 358 7.69 1.45 -17.81
C ARG A 358 8.75 0.38 -17.49
N GLN A 359 9.63 0.66 -16.53
CA GLN A 359 10.65 -0.28 -16.08
C GLN A 359 10.05 -1.57 -15.52
N ASN A 360 9.03 -1.47 -14.65
CA ASN A 360 8.39 -2.64 -14.07
C ASN A 360 7.72 -3.53 -15.14
N ILE A 361 7.22 -2.94 -16.23
CA ILE A 361 6.74 -3.70 -17.39
C ILE A 361 7.90 -4.47 -18.04
N CYS A 362 9.03 -3.79 -18.27
CA CYS A 362 10.22 -4.42 -18.83
C CYS A 362 10.71 -5.59 -17.97
N VAL A 363 10.84 -5.38 -16.65
CA VAL A 363 11.27 -6.43 -15.71
C VAL A 363 10.33 -7.63 -15.74
N ARG A 364 9.02 -7.41 -15.65
CA ARG A 364 8.03 -8.52 -15.67
C ARG A 364 8.07 -9.32 -16.95
N GLN A 365 8.19 -8.66 -18.07
CA GLN A 365 8.16 -9.29 -19.39
C GLN A 365 9.54 -9.77 -19.88
N GLY A 366 10.62 -9.31 -19.26
CA GLY A 366 12.00 -9.58 -19.69
C GLY A 366 12.42 -8.72 -20.90
N PHE A 367 11.85 -7.50 -21.04
CA PHE A 367 12.17 -6.61 -22.15
C PHE A 367 13.37 -5.72 -21.81
N GLN A 368 14.28 -5.56 -22.78
CA GLN A 368 15.45 -4.68 -22.63
C GLN A 368 15.11 -3.19 -22.82
N PHE A 369 13.98 -2.88 -23.42
CA PHE A 369 13.46 -1.54 -23.65
C PHE A 369 11.94 -1.55 -23.55
N TYR A 370 11.36 -0.40 -23.26
CA TYR A 370 9.92 -0.19 -23.26
C TYR A 370 9.46 0.37 -24.62
N SER A 371 8.32 -0.10 -25.08
CA SER A 371 7.53 0.46 -26.17
C SER A 371 6.05 0.36 -25.83
N LYS A 372 5.26 1.34 -26.27
CA LYS A 372 3.78 1.28 -26.15
C LYS A 372 3.21 0.06 -26.89
N ASP A 373 3.79 -0.29 -28.03
CA ASP A 373 3.34 -1.41 -28.85
C ASP A 373 3.62 -2.75 -28.17
N LEU A 374 4.78 -2.88 -27.51
CA LEU A 374 5.10 -4.06 -26.69
C LEU A 374 4.15 -4.16 -25.47
N GLU A 375 3.88 -3.06 -24.79
CA GLU A 375 2.98 -3.04 -23.63
C GLU A 375 1.57 -3.49 -24.03
N ARG A 376 1.07 -3.00 -25.16
CA ARG A 376 -0.29 -3.29 -25.66
C ARG A 376 -0.39 -4.61 -26.39
N MET A 377 0.75 -5.29 -26.64
CA MET A 377 0.83 -6.50 -27.44
C MET A 377 0.20 -6.33 -28.84
N THR A 378 0.38 -5.14 -29.45
CA THR A 378 -0.10 -4.84 -30.80
C THR A 378 0.70 -5.53 -31.89
N ILE A 379 1.91 -5.99 -31.53
CA ILE A 379 2.79 -6.78 -32.40
C ILE A 379 2.60 -8.28 -32.07
N SER A 380 2.64 -9.14 -33.08
CA SER A 380 2.53 -10.59 -32.87
C SER A 380 3.65 -11.11 -31.95
N LYS A 381 3.35 -12.10 -31.11
CA LYS A 381 4.33 -12.70 -30.19
C LYS A 381 5.58 -13.21 -30.90
N VAL A 382 5.43 -13.79 -32.08
CA VAL A 382 6.55 -14.29 -32.91
C VAL A 382 7.46 -13.14 -33.32
N LYS A 383 6.89 -12.02 -33.79
CA LYS A 383 7.67 -10.82 -34.16
C LYS A 383 8.39 -10.21 -32.96
N ILE A 384 7.72 -10.18 -31.79
CA ILE A 384 8.36 -9.73 -30.52
C ILE A 384 9.54 -10.61 -30.16
N GLN A 385 9.38 -11.93 -30.19
CA GLN A 385 10.46 -12.87 -29.88
C GLN A 385 11.65 -12.72 -30.84
N SER A 386 11.39 -12.68 -32.15
CA SER A 386 12.45 -12.47 -33.17
C SER A 386 13.19 -11.16 -32.95
N MET A 387 12.48 -10.08 -32.65
CA MET A 387 13.05 -8.77 -32.39
C MET A 387 13.90 -8.79 -31.11
N MET A 388 13.46 -9.44 -30.05
CA MET A 388 14.21 -9.53 -28.78
C MET A 388 15.50 -10.33 -28.96
N ILE A 389 15.45 -11.48 -29.66
CA ILE A 389 16.63 -12.28 -30.00
C ILE A 389 17.63 -11.45 -30.82
N HIS A 390 17.14 -10.66 -31.78
CA HIS A 390 18.01 -9.80 -32.59
C HIS A 390 18.66 -8.71 -31.74
N ILE A 391 17.90 -8.02 -30.87
CA ILE A 391 18.39 -6.99 -29.96
C ILE A 391 19.43 -7.53 -28.96
N GLU A 392 19.28 -8.77 -28.50
CA GLU A 392 20.25 -9.40 -27.59
C GLU A 392 21.61 -9.61 -28.26
N ARG A 393 21.65 -9.86 -29.57
CA ARG A 393 22.88 -10.04 -30.36
C ARG A 393 23.59 -8.73 -30.70
N ILE A 394 22.90 -7.59 -30.51
CA ILE A 394 23.51 -6.27 -30.76
C ILE A 394 24.27 -5.83 -29.51
N HIS A 395 25.55 -5.59 -29.64
CA HIS A 395 26.43 -5.28 -28.51
C HIS A 395 26.39 -3.82 -28.09
N THR A 396 26.16 -2.88 -29.01
CA THR A 396 26.14 -1.46 -28.71
C THR A 396 24.73 -0.88 -28.65
N LYS A 397 24.52 0.03 -27.71
CA LYS A 397 23.22 0.71 -27.58
C LYS A 397 22.92 1.59 -28.79
N ARG A 398 23.94 2.17 -29.41
CA ARG A 398 23.79 2.97 -30.64
C ARG A 398 23.19 2.15 -31.78
N GLU A 399 23.66 0.92 -31.96
CA GLU A 399 23.10 0.00 -32.98
C GLU A 399 21.71 -0.48 -32.60
N LYS A 400 21.42 -0.75 -31.31
CA LYS A 400 20.06 -1.05 -30.85
C LYS A 400 19.10 0.07 -31.19
N LYS A 401 19.46 1.32 -30.92
CA LYS A 401 18.65 2.51 -31.28
C LYS A 401 18.44 2.61 -32.79
N LYS A 402 19.50 2.39 -33.58
CA LYS A 402 19.42 2.40 -35.05
C LYS A 402 18.46 1.31 -35.58
N TYR A 403 18.54 0.10 -35.01
CA TYR A 403 17.66 -1.01 -35.37
C TYR A 403 16.18 -0.70 -35.05
N LEU A 404 15.90 -0.24 -33.83
CA LEU A 404 14.52 0.09 -33.40
C LEU A 404 13.90 1.22 -34.24
N LYS A 405 14.72 2.24 -34.58
CA LYS A 405 14.28 3.32 -35.49
C LYS A 405 13.96 2.79 -36.89
N LYS A 406 14.77 1.86 -37.42
CA LYS A 406 14.51 1.21 -38.73
C LYS A 406 13.20 0.40 -38.71
N MET A 407 12.86 -0.16 -37.55
CA MET A 407 11.62 -0.93 -37.35
C MET A 407 10.41 -0.06 -37.01
N GLU A 408 10.56 1.26 -37.00
CA GLU A 408 9.53 2.26 -36.64
C GLU A 408 8.92 2.02 -35.24
N ILE A 409 9.73 1.53 -34.30
CA ILE A 409 9.30 1.25 -32.92
C ILE A 409 9.73 2.41 -32.05
N ASP A 410 8.78 3.01 -31.31
CA ASP A 410 9.10 3.91 -30.21
C ASP A 410 9.83 3.14 -29.10
N TYR A 411 10.82 3.75 -28.45
CA TYR A 411 11.58 3.06 -27.42
C TYR A 411 12.03 3.98 -26.30
N TRP A 412 12.10 3.38 -25.12
CA TRP A 412 12.75 3.98 -23.95
C TRP A 412 13.56 2.90 -23.23
N PHE A 413 14.81 3.20 -22.90
CA PHE A 413 15.73 2.26 -22.25
C PHE A 413 15.73 2.44 -20.73
N PRO A 414 15.32 1.42 -19.95
CA PRO A 414 15.28 1.49 -18.48
C PRO A 414 16.65 1.62 -17.82
N ASP A 415 17.73 1.25 -18.49
CA ASP A 415 19.10 1.31 -17.98
C ASP A 415 19.76 2.68 -18.19
N GLU A 416 19.03 3.67 -18.67
CA GLU A 416 19.48 5.07 -18.80
C GLU A 416 18.86 5.92 -17.70
N VAL A 417 19.66 6.84 -17.14
CA VAL A 417 19.15 7.91 -16.28
C VAL A 417 18.44 8.93 -17.17
N THR A 418 17.22 9.26 -16.81
CA THR A 418 16.47 10.31 -17.51
C THR A 418 16.92 11.66 -16.97
N TYR A 419 17.44 12.51 -17.81
CA TYR A 419 17.78 13.90 -17.46
C TYR A 419 16.64 14.85 -17.87
N HIS A 420 16.59 16.00 -17.24
CA HIS A 420 15.50 16.97 -17.31
C HIS A 420 15.22 17.57 -18.70
N ASP A 421 16.10 17.44 -19.67
CA ASP A 421 16.10 18.18 -20.94
C ASP A 421 15.12 17.64 -22.01
N THR A 422 14.25 16.67 -21.67
CA THR A 422 13.28 16.12 -22.62
C THR A 422 11.84 16.45 -22.27
N LEU A 423 11.60 17.65 -21.74
CA LEU A 423 10.24 18.21 -21.57
C LEU A 423 9.79 18.97 -22.83
N GLN A 424 10.02 18.40 -24.00
CA GLN A 424 9.31 18.79 -25.21
C GLN A 424 8.36 17.65 -25.58
N GLY A 425 7.08 17.91 -25.39
CA GLY A 425 5.95 17.34 -26.08
C GLY A 425 5.77 15.82 -26.02
N ASP A 426 4.84 15.33 -25.18
CA ASP A 426 3.89 14.26 -25.56
C ASP A 426 2.53 14.51 -24.87
#